data_44e0a2e66ce90db7ee42875078d1845b
#
_entry.id   44e0a2e66ce90db7ee42875078d1845b
#
_cell.length_a   1.000
_cell.length_b   1.000
_cell.length_c   1.000
_cell.angle_alpha   90.00
_cell.angle_beta   90.00
_cell.angle_gamma   90.00
#
_symmetry.space_group_name_H-M   'P 1'
#
loop_
_entity.id
_entity.type
_entity.pdbx_description
1 polymer ?
#
loop_
_entity_poly.entity_id
_entity_poly.type
_entity_poly.pdbx_seq_one_letter_code
_entity_poly.pdbx_strand_id
1 'polypeptide(L)'
;IKLYEKLTQMKVPPRQPYVGELVYAAFSGSHQDAIAKGMAYRANGNDKYWNVPYLAIDPQDVGKEYMADVIRINSQSGKGGVSYLLESAFGYEIPIGMREELGYTVKGFSDNLHKELQNDEVLAIFRNEYINLDNPIKLNEYSFNRDNNYYSVLLEVQNGDTTVKLKGSGNGMLDSVSNAIKNCLGYHYILTDYKEHAKEVGSNSLAISYVSITINGKKIWGVGEDEDIASSSIKALLSAINRSNKEASV
;
A
#
# COMPACT_ATOMS: atom_id res chain seq x y z
N ILE A 1 -0.54 26.63 24.55
CA ILE A 1 -1.48 26.81 23.40
C ILE A 1 -2.91 26.79 23.91
N LYS A 2 -3.41 25.71 24.51
CA LYS A 2 -4.82 25.57 24.98
C LYS A 2 -5.30 26.75 25.86
N LEU A 3 -4.46 27.22 26.79
CA LEU A 3 -4.79 28.37 27.64
C LEU A 3 -4.87 29.68 26.85
N TYR A 4 -3.91 29.88 25.92
CA TYR A 4 -3.91 31.06 25.05
C TYR A 4 -5.17 31.10 24.18
N GLU A 5 -5.47 30.02 23.48
CA GLU A 5 -6.67 29.95 22.62
C GLU A 5 -7.98 30.11 23.41
N LYS A 6 -8.02 29.55 24.64
CA LYS A 6 -9.18 29.71 25.53
C LYS A 6 -9.38 31.17 25.98
N LEU A 7 -8.29 31.87 26.32
CA LEU A 7 -8.38 33.23 26.85
C LEU A 7 -8.59 34.27 25.75
N THR A 8 -7.91 34.10 24.63
CA THR A 8 -7.92 35.09 23.53
C THR A 8 -9.00 34.80 22.48
N GLN A 9 -9.56 33.61 22.44
CA GLN A 9 -10.42 33.11 21.35
C GLN A 9 -9.73 33.11 19.97
N MET A 10 -8.39 33.22 19.96
CA MET A 10 -7.58 33.20 18.74
C MET A 10 -6.88 31.86 18.63
N LYS A 11 -6.88 31.29 17.43
CA LYS A 11 -6.11 30.06 17.14
C LYS A 11 -4.66 30.39 16.87
N VAL A 12 -3.76 29.55 17.36
CA VAL A 12 -2.33 29.64 17.05
C VAL A 12 -2.13 29.25 15.57
N PRO A 13 -1.42 30.08 14.78
CA PRO A 13 -1.12 29.76 13.40
C PRO A 13 -0.40 28.41 13.27
N PRO A 14 -0.75 27.56 12.32
CA PRO A 14 -0.14 26.23 12.18
C PRO A 14 1.38 26.23 12.01
N ARG A 15 1.95 27.31 11.50
CA ARG A 15 3.42 27.50 11.33
C ARG A 15 4.05 28.42 12.38
N GLN A 16 3.35 28.68 13.49
CA GLN A 16 3.92 29.47 14.59
C GLN A 16 5.21 28.80 15.11
N PRO A 17 6.35 29.52 15.18
CA PRO A 17 7.61 28.95 15.67
C PRO A 17 7.44 28.20 17.00
N TYR A 18 8.09 27.07 17.13
CA TYR A 18 8.10 26.13 18.28
C TYR A 18 6.77 25.44 18.61
N VAL A 19 5.65 26.11 18.42
CA VAL A 19 4.35 25.62 18.94
C VAL A 19 3.35 25.26 17.86
N GLY A 20 3.54 25.72 16.64
CA GLY A 20 2.65 25.46 15.52
C GLY A 20 2.56 23.98 15.17
N GLU A 21 1.42 23.56 14.72
CA GLU A 21 1.11 22.18 14.36
C GLU A 21 1.99 21.64 13.22
N LEU A 22 2.39 22.51 12.30
CA LEU A 22 3.17 22.17 11.11
C LEU A 22 4.68 22.44 11.24
N VAL A 23 5.16 22.87 12.41
CA VAL A 23 6.59 23.22 12.59
C VAL A 23 7.48 21.98 12.51
N TYR A 24 6.97 20.84 12.94
CA TYR A 24 7.69 19.56 12.95
C TYR A 24 7.18 18.59 11.86
N ALA A 25 6.36 19.07 10.93
CA ALA A 25 5.86 18.27 9.83
C ALA A 25 6.81 18.35 8.63
N ALA A 26 7.06 17.21 7.99
CA ALA A 26 7.75 17.13 6.71
C ALA A 26 6.81 16.63 5.64
N PHE A 27 6.83 17.27 4.46
CA PHE A 27 5.91 16.97 3.35
C PHE A 27 6.58 16.16 2.23
N SER A 28 7.91 16.10 2.23
CA SER A 28 8.69 15.34 1.24
C SER A 28 9.05 13.98 1.82
N GLY A 29 8.82 12.91 1.07
CA GLY A 29 9.19 11.55 1.48
C GLY A 29 10.68 11.38 1.78
N SER A 30 11.56 12.10 1.07
CA SER A 30 12.99 12.09 1.36
C SER A 30 13.32 12.78 2.69
N HIS A 31 12.59 13.85 3.05
CA HIS A 31 12.77 14.49 4.35
C HIS A 31 12.25 13.61 5.48
N GLN A 32 11.11 12.97 5.29
CA GLN A 32 10.52 12.05 6.26
C GLN A 32 11.43 10.84 6.52
N ASP A 33 11.98 10.24 5.46
CA ASP A 33 12.95 9.14 5.55
C ASP A 33 14.22 9.57 6.29
N ALA A 34 14.73 10.77 6.00
CA ALA A 34 15.91 11.31 6.69
C ALA A 34 15.63 11.58 8.18
N ILE A 35 14.45 12.11 8.54
CA ILE A 35 14.03 12.30 9.93
C ILE A 35 13.91 10.95 10.64
N ALA A 36 13.24 9.99 10.03
CA ALA A 36 13.06 8.65 10.62
C ALA A 36 14.42 7.97 10.90
N LYS A 37 15.36 8.03 9.95
CA LYS A 37 16.73 7.53 10.12
C LYS A 37 17.48 8.28 11.22
N GLY A 38 17.36 9.60 11.28
CA GLY A 38 17.97 10.41 12.32
C GLY A 38 17.42 10.09 13.71
N MET A 39 16.11 9.92 13.86
CA MET A 39 15.48 9.52 15.12
C MET A 39 15.91 8.12 15.54
N ALA A 40 15.94 7.14 14.61
CA ALA A 40 16.42 5.77 14.90
C ALA A 40 17.89 5.76 15.31
N TYR A 41 18.74 6.56 14.67
CA TYR A 41 20.14 6.71 15.03
C TYR A 41 20.30 7.22 16.47
N ARG A 42 19.54 8.24 16.86
CA ARG A 42 19.53 8.78 18.22
C ARG A 42 19.00 7.79 19.26
N ALA A 43 17.95 7.06 18.95
CA ALA A 43 17.38 6.05 19.85
C ALA A 43 18.39 4.97 20.23
N ASN A 44 19.40 4.70 19.39
CA ASN A 44 20.51 3.82 19.68
C ASN A 44 21.64 4.45 20.55
N GLY A 45 21.45 5.68 21.05
CA GLY A 45 22.36 6.33 21.95
C GLY A 45 23.67 6.85 21.32
N ASN A 46 23.68 7.05 20.00
CA ASN A 46 24.90 7.37 19.25
C ASN A 46 25.29 8.85 19.28
N ASP A 47 24.45 9.75 19.82
CA ASP A 47 24.71 11.17 19.78
C ASP A 47 24.34 11.93 21.06
N LYS A 48 25.23 12.85 21.46
CA LYS A 48 25.04 13.72 22.62
C LYS A 48 24.19 14.97 22.29
N TYR A 49 24.23 15.40 21.04
CA TYR A 49 23.56 16.62 20.59
C TYR A 49 22.42 16.31 19.64
N TRP A 50 21.45 17.24 19.53
CA TRP A 50 20.40 17.12 18.55
C TRP A 50 20.93 17.32 17.13
N ASN A 51 20.75 16.34 16.27
CA ASN A 51 21.27 16.33 14.89
C ASN A 51 20.32 15.66 13.89
N VAL A 52 19.02 15.56 14.25
CA VAL A 52 18.03 15.00 13.34
C VAL A 52 17.83 15.94 12.15
N PRO A 53 18.03 15.46 10.91
CA PRO A 53 17.85 16.31 9.72
C PRO A 53 16.46 16.94 9.67
N TYR A 54 16.37 18.18 9.18
CA TYR A 54 15.11 18.94 8.99
C TYR A 54 14.34 19.28 10.27
N LEU A 55 14.76 18.86 11.44
CA LEU A 55 14.23 19.26 12.73
C LEU A 55 15.27 20.12 13.46
N ALA A 56 15.00 21.41 13.57
CA ALA A 56 15.95 22.36 14.15
C ALA A 56 16.19 22.14 15.66
N ILE A 57 15.22 21.57 16.38
CA ILE A 57 15.29 21.25 17.80
C ILE A 57 14.56 19.93 18.06
N ASP A 58 14.81 19.32 19.20
CA ASP A 58 14.01 18.19 19.67
C ASP A 58 12.57 18.66 19.96
N PRO A 59 11.56 18.10 19.29
CA PRO A 59 10.17 18.46 19.60
C PRO A 59 9.80 18.27 21.07
N GLN A 60 10.40 17.31 21.76
CA GLN A 60 10.14 17.03 23.18
C GLN A 60 10.58 18.19 24.09
N ASP A 61 11.63 18.94 23.71
CA ASP A 61 12.09 20.11 24.48
C ASP A 61 11.04 21.22 24.58
N VAL A 62 10.07 21.23 23.68
CA VAL A 62 8.94 22.18 23.66
C VAL A 62 7.60 21.53 23.91
N GLY A 63 7.58 20.32 24.48
CA GLY A 63 6.37 19.57 24.83
C GLY A 63 5.56 19.14 23.60
N LYS A 64 6.25 18.87 22.48
CA LYS A 64 5.69 18.33 21.26
C LYS A 64 6.27 16.95 21.00
N GLU A 65 5.61 16.19 20.16
CA GLU A 65 6.13 14.96 19.59
C GLU A 65 6.37 15.14 18.10
N TYR A 66 7.36 14.44 17.56
CA TYR A 66 7.45 14.33 16.10
C TYR A 66 6.27 13.50 15.64
N MET A 67 5.31 14.14 15.04
CA MET A 67 4.13 13.50 14.49
C MET A 67 4.51 12.88 13.13
N ALA A 68 5.10 11.69 13.17
CA ALA A 68 5.30 10.88 11.96
C ALA A 68 3.96 10.63 11.23
N ASP A 69 2.85 10.69 11.97
CA ASP A 69 1.50 10.43 11.49
C ASP A 69 0.86 11.58 10.70
N VAL A 70 1.45 12.77 10.69
CA VAL A 70 0.98 13.88 9.84
C VAL A 70 1.73 13.89 8.51
N ILE A 71 1.70 12.76 7.83
CA ILE A 71 2.14 12.68 6.44
C ILE A 71 1.02 13.25 5.59
N ARG A 72 1.17 14.49 5.16
CA ARG A 72 0.26 15.10 4.19
C ARG A 72 0.76 14.79 2.79
N ILE A 73 -0.04 14.08 2.03
CA ILE A 73 0.26 13.76 0.64
C ILE A 73 -0.30 14.87 -0.25
N ASN A 74 0.57 15.55 -0.96
CA ASN A 74 0.22 16.54 -1.97
C ASN A 74 0.89 16.20 -3.31
N SER A 75 0.63 16.99 -4.34
CA SER A 75 1.18 16.84 -5.69
C SER A 75 2.73 16.82 -5.75
N GLN A 76 3.40 17.29 -4.69
CA GLN A 76 4.87 17.29 -4.58
C GLN A 76 5.41 16.16 -3.69
N SER A 77 4.54 15.37 -3.07
CA SER A 77 4.95 14.24 -2.27
C SER A 77 5.52 13.15 -3.18
N GLY A 78 6.79 12.81 -2.96
CA GLY A 78 7.49 11.81 -3.77
C GLY A 78 6.99 10.38 -3.52
N LYS A 79 7.41 9.45 -4.40
CA LYS A 79 7.10 8.00 -4.36
C LYS A 79 7.27 7.33 -3.00
N GLY A 80 8.21 7.84 -2.18
CA GLY A 80 8.50 7.32 -0.84
C GLY A 80 7.47 7.72 0.22
N GLY A 81 6.84 8.89 0.10
CA GLY A 81 5.90 9.40 1.10
C GLY A 81 4.63 8.56 1.20
N VAL A 82 4.02 8.21 0.07
CA VAL A 82 2.82 7.36 0.02
C VAL A 82 3.09 5.98 0.60
N SER A 83 4.21 5.36 0.21
CA SER A 83 4.57 4.02 0.69
C SER A 83 4.86 4.02 2.18
N TYR A 84 5.59 5.03 2.67
CA TYR A 84 5.87 5.18 4.10
C TYR A 84 4.59 5.41 4.92
N LEU A 85 3.65 6.22 4.42
CA LEU A 85 2.35 6.43 5.05
C LEU A 85 1.58 5.11 5.19
N LEU A 86 1.45 4.36 4.09
CA LEU A 86 0.70 3.10 4.09
C LEU A 86 1.34 2.05 5.00
N GLU A 87 2.68 2.04 5.09
CA GLU A 87 3.43 1.15 5.97
C GLU A 87 3.26 1.55 7.45
N SER A 88 3.54 2.82 7.79
CA SER A 88 3.57 3.28 9.18
C SER A 88 2.19 3.41 9.83
N ALA A 89 1.20 3.90 9.08
CA ALA A 89 -0.15 4.15 9.62
C ALA A 89 -1.11 2.97 9.44
N PHE A 90 -0.90 2.11 8.42
CA PHE A 90 -1.87 1.09 8.04
C PHE A 90 -1.29 -0.32 7.88
N GLY A 91 0.01 -0.50 8.08
CA GLY A 91 0.67 -1.81 8.07
C GLY A 91 0.83 -2.45 6.68
N TYR A 92 0.85 -1.67 5.59
CA TYR A 92 1.06 -2.18 4.23
C TYR A 92 2.51 -2.02 3.79
N GLU A 93 3.28 -3.09 3.76
CA GLU A 93 4.68 -3.09 3.33
C GLU A 93 4.80 -3.06 1.79
N ILE A 94 4.67 -1.89 1.20
CA ILE A 94 4.64 -1.72 -0.26
C ILE A 94 5.96 -2.19 -0.91
N PRO A 95 5.91 -3.15 -1.87
CA PRO A 95 7.09 -3.58 -2.62
C PRO A 95 7.78 -2.41 -3.33
N ILE A 96 9.11 -2.42 -3.36
CA ILE A 96 9.90 -1.34 -3.99
C ILE A 96 9.46 -1.10 -5.43
N GLY A 97 9.21 -2.19 -6.19
CA GLY A 97 8.78 -2.12 -7.58
C GLY A 97 7.38 -1.52 -7.80
N MET A 98 6.53 -1.46 -6.74
CA MET A 98 5.18 -0.91 -6.80
C MET A 98 5.12 0.58 -6.43
N ARG A 99 6.11 1.08 -5.67
CA ARG A 99 6.11 2.44 -5.08
C ARG A 99 5.97 3.55 -6.11
N GLU A 100 6.52 3.36 -7.27
CA GLU A 100 6.46 4.35 -8.35
C GLU A 100 5.07 4.47 -8.94
N GLU A 101 4.48 3.35 -9.34
CA GLU A 101 3.12 3.28 -9.88
C GLU A 101 2.10 3.84 -8.88
N LEU A 102 2.18 3.39 -7.63
CA LEU A 102 1.31 3.85 -6.54
C LEU A 102 1.44 5.36 -6.31
N GLY A 103 2.68 5.88 -6.32
CA GLY A 103 2.93 7.32 -6.16
C GLY A 103 2.27 8.14 -7.28
N TYR A 104 2.34 7.69 -8.52
CA TYR A 104 1.67 8.37 -9.65
C TYR A 104 0.15 8.26 -9.56
N THR A 105 -0.39 7.11 -9.16
CA THR A 105 -1.84 6.93 -8.96
C THR A 105 -2.37 7.93 -7.93
N VAL A 106 -1.78 7.96 -6.73
CA VAL A 106 -2.22 8.86 -5.65
C VAL A 106 -2.04 10.33 -6.04
N LYS A 107 -0.92 10.67 -6.72
CA LYS A 107 -0.70 12.01 -7.23
C LYS A 107 -1.78 12.43 -8.22
N GLY A 108 -2.19 11.57 -9.16
CA GLY A 108 -3.27 11.85 -10.10
C GLY A 108 -4.59 12.21 -9.40
N PHE A 109 -4.94 11.53 -8.31
CA PHE A 109 -6.12 11.89 -7.51
C PHE A 109 -5.96 13.24 -6.81
N SER A 110 -4.79 13.53 -6.22
CA SER A 110 -4.51 14.83 -5.58
C SER A 110 -4.59 15.99 -6.58
N ASP A 111 -4.01 15.81 -7.77
CA ASP A 111 -4.00 16.81 -8.83
C ASP A 111 -5.43 17.08 -9.34
N ASN A 112 -6.24 16.05 -9.54
CA ASN A 112 -7.64 16.17 -9.99
C ASN A 112 -8.53 16.85 -8.94
N LEU A 113 -8.30 16.58 -7.66
CA LEU A 113 -9.07 17.19 -6.56
C LEU A 113 -8.55 18.57 -6.16
N HIS A 114 -7.40 18.99 -6.67
CA HIS A 114 -6.72 20.25 -6.33
C HIS A 114 -6.54 20.46 -4.80
N LYS A 115 -6.29 19.37 -4.05
CA LYS A 115 -6.13 19.42 -2.59
C LYS A 115 -5.08 18.45 -2.07
N GLU A 116 -4.61 18.70 -0.85
CA GLU A 116 -3.86 17.71 -0.08
C GLU A 116 -4.78 16.56 0.34
N LEU A 117 -4.28 15.34 0.22
CA LEU A 117 -5.01 14.15 0.64
C LEU A 117 -4.70 13.84 2.11
N GLN A 118 -5.73 13.52 2.87
CA GLN A 118 -5.61 13.01 4.22
C GLN A 118 -5.22 11.52 4.19
N ASN A 119 -4.70 10.99 5.29
CA ASN A 119 -4.24 9.60 5.39
C ASN A 119 -5.33 8.59 4.98
N ASP A 120 -6.56 8.79 5.46
CA ASP A 120 -7.69 7.92 5.12
C ASP A 120 -8.08 7.99 3.64
N GLU A 121 -7.90 9.15 2.99
CA GLU A 121 -8.16 9.30 1.57
C GLU A 121 -7.11 8.56 0.72
N VAL A 122 -5.84 8.59 1.16
CA VAL A 122 -4.77 7.80 0.52
C VAL A 122 -5.04 6.30 0.66
N LEU A 123 -5.46 5.86 1.86
CA LEU A 123 -5.86 4.47 2.08
C LEU A 123 -7.05 4.08 1.21
N ALA A 124 -8.06 4.93 1.11
CA ALA A 124 -9.23 4.68 0.27
C ALA A 124 -8.86 4.54 -1.22
N ILE A 125 -7.98 5.41 -1.73
CA ILE A 125 -7.43 5.30 -3.09
C ILE A 125 -6.70 3.97 -3.26
N PHE A 126 -5.80 3.62 -2.33
CA PHE A 126 -5.05 2.38 -2.39
C PHE A 126 -5.97 1.16 -2.40
N ARG A 127 -7.00 1.14 -1.56
CA ARG A 127 -7.99 0.06 -1.53
C ARG A 127 -8.78 -0.03 -2.83
N ASN A 128 -9.29 1.06 -3.31
CA ASN A 128 -10.16 1.10 -4.50
C ASN A 128 -9.42 0.80 -5.80
N GLU A 129 -8.12 1.10 -5.86
CA GLU A 129 -7.34 0.91 -7.09
C GLU A 129 -6.51 -0.38 -7.10
N TYR A 130 -6.27 -1.02 -5.92
CA TYR A 130 -5.35 -2.15 -5.86
C TYR A 130 -5.86 -3.36 -5.10
N ILE A 131 -6.67 -3.19 -4.02
CA ILE A 131 -6.98 -4.28 -3.11
C ILE A 131 -8.27 -4.98 -3.48
N ASN A 132 -8.21 -6.31 -3.62
CA ASN A 132 -9.37 -7.19 -3.78
C ASN A 132 -10.33 -6.73 -4.89
N LEU A 133 -9.79 -6.25 -6.00
CA LEU A 133 -10.62 -5.86 -7.15
C LEU A 133 -11.31 -7.09 -7.73
N ASP A 134 -12.62 -7.03 -7.83
CA ASP A 134 -13.50 -8.16 -8.15
C ASP A 134 -14.31 -7.98 -9.45
N ASN A 135 -13.93 -7.01 -10.28
CA ASN A 135 -14.59 -6.75 -11.57
C ASN A 135 -13.54 -6.64 -12.69
N PRO A 136 -13.66 -7.42 -13.78
CA PRO A 136 -14.72 -8.34 -14.14
C PRO A 136 -14.62 -9.74 -13.49
N ILE A 137 -13.50 -10.11 -12.84
CA ILE A 137 -13.28 -11.45 -12.31
C ILE A 137 -13.27 -11.41 -10.78
N LYS A 138 -14.17 -12.18 -10.16
CA LYS A 138 -14.27 -12.32 -8.71
C LYS A 138 -14.06 -13.78 -8.29
N LEU A 139 -13.26 -14.00 -7.25
CA LEU A 139 -13.11 -15.32 -6.63
C LEU A 139 -14.35 -15.66 -5.80
N ASN A 140 -14.95 -16.82 -6.06
CA ASN A 140 -16.03 -17.38 -5.24
C ASN A 140 -15.47 -18.44 -4.28
N GLU A 141 -14.88 -19.50 -4.86
CA GLU A 141 -14.34 -20.64 -4.11
C GLU A 141 -13.05 -21.14 -4.75
N TYR A 142 -12.22 -21.82 -3.97
CA TYR A 142 -11.08 -22.54 -4.48
C TYR A 142 -10.79 -23.78 -3.64
N SER A 143 -10.13 -24.74 -4.27
CA SER A 143 -9.56 -25.91 -3.60
C SER A 143 -8.24 -26.30 -4.23
N PHE A 144 -7.28 -26.68 -3.38
CA PHE A 144 -6.00 -27.20 -3.81
C PHE A 144 -5.91 -28.70 -3.49
N ASN A 145 -5.33 -29.45 -4.41
CA ASN A 145 -4.86 -30.79 -4.16
C ASN A 145 -3.36 -30.85 -4.45
N ARG A 146 -2.59 -31.45 -3.55
CA ARG A 146 -1.16 -31.67 -3.71
C ARG A 146 -0.88 -33.14 -3.95
N ASP A 147 -0.30 -33.46 -5.09
CA ASP A 147 0.20 -34.78 -5.42
C ASP A 147 1.72 -34.68 -5.66
N ASN A 148 2.49 -35.28 -4.73
CA ASN A 148 3.96 -35.19 -4.69
C ASN A 148 4.47 -33.77 -4.75
N ASN A 149 5.04 -33.34 -5.89
CA ASN A 149 5.61 -32.03 -6.12
C ASN A 149 4.73 -31.10 -6.97
N TYR A 150 3.51 -31.53 -7.31
CA TYR A 150 2.59 -30.73 -8.12
C TYR A 150 1.37 -30.31 -7.31
N TYR A 151 0.97 -29.07 -7.52
CA TYR A 151 -0.29 -28.55 -7.05
C TYR A 151 -1.29 -28.54 -8.19
N SER A 152 -2.50 -29.01 -7.93
CA SER A 152 -3.64 -28.79 -8.79
C SER A 152 -4.66 -27.92 -8.08
N VAL A 153 -5.26 -26.99 -8.81
CA VAL A 153 -6.27 -26.08 -8.29
C VAL A 153 -7.56 -26.23 -9.07
N LEU A 154 -8.66 -26.13 -8.34
CA LEU A 154 -9.98 -25.84 -8.88
C LEU A 154 -10.42 -24.50 -8.33
N LEU A 155 -10.65 -23.53 -9.22
CA LEU A 155 -11.18 -22.22 -8.87
C LEU A 155 -12.60 -22.10 -9.39
N GLU A 156 -13.50 -21.56 -8.59
CA GLU A 156 -14.78 -21.06 -9.06
C GLU A 156 -14.74 -19.54 -9.03
N VAL A 157 -14.89 -18.92 -10.18
CA VAL A 157 -14.85 -17.47 -10.35
C VAL A 157 -16.11 -16.96 -11.02
N GLN A 158 -16.56 -15.78 -10.59
CA GLN A 158 -17.52 -14.98 -11.33
C GLN A 158 -16.73 -14.21 -12.40
N ASN A 159 -17.11 -14.32 -13.67
CA ASN A 159 -16.54 -13.56 -14.78
C ASN A 159 -17.68 -12.79 -15.49
N GLY A 160 -17.80 -11.51 -15.20
CA GLY A 160 -19.01 -10.76 -15.56
C GLY A 160 -20.25 -11.40 -14.93
N ASP A 161 -21.23 -11.75 -15.74
CA ASP A 161 -22.50 -12.35 -15.30
C ASP A 161 -22.46 -13.90 -15.21
N THR A 162 -21.32 -14.52 -15.50
CA THR A 162 -21.20 -15.98 -15.55
C THR A 162 -20.27 -16.54 -14.50
N THR A 163 -20.65 -17.65 -13.86
CA THR A 163 -19.76 -18.41 -12.99
C THR A 163 -19.03 -19.47 -13.79
N VAL A 164 -17.71 -19.49 -13.69
CA VAL A 164 -16.83 -20.42 -14.44
C VAL A 164 -15.94 -21.18 -13.48
N LYS A 165 -15.76 -22.49 -13.76
CA LYS A 165 -14.81 -23.33 -13.04
C LYS A 165 -13.51 -23.46 -13.84
N LEU A 166 -12.40 -23.04 -13.24
CA LEU A 166 -11.08 -23.07 -13.83
C LEU A 166 -10.26 -24.17 -13.18
N LYS A 167 -9.55 -24.95 -14.00
CA LYS A 167 -8.63 -25.99 -13.52
C LYS A 167 -7.23 -25.71 -14.00
N GLY A 168 -6.26 -25.85 -13.10
CA GLY A 168 -4.85 -25.66 -13.42
C GLY A 168 -3.97 -26.52 -12.55
N SER A 169 -2.73 -26.73 -12.99
CA SER A 169 -1.68 -27.39 -12.22
C SER A 169 -0.36 -26.65 -12.39
N GLY A 170 0.50 -26.76 -11.39
CA GLY A 170 1.79 -26.08 -11.40
C GLY A 170 2.72 -26.55 -10.29
N ASN A 171 3.92 -25.99 -10.23
CA ASN A 171 4.94 -26.34 -9.24
C ASN A 171 4.64 -25.78 -7.84
N GLY A 172 3.70 -24.83 -7.75
CA GLY A 172 3.25 -24.21 -6.52
C GLY A 172 1.80 -23.73 -6.63
N MET A 173 1.24 -23.26 -5.50
CA MET A 173 -0.15 -22.79 -5.46
C MET A 173 -0.40 -21.66 -6.46
N LEU A 174 0.40 -20.59 -6.42
CA LEU A 174 0.21 -19.43 -7.29
C LEU A 174 0.45 -19.76 -8.77
N ASP A 175 1.40 -20.66 -9.06
CA ASP A 175 1.64 -21.15 -10.43
C ASP A 175 0.46 -21.94 -10.96
N SER A 176 -0.12 -22.83 -10.15
CA SER A 176 -1.33 -23.59 -10.55
C SER A 176 -2.53 -22.68 -10.83
N VAL A 177 -2.72 -21.64 -10.02
CA VAL A 177 -3.75 -20.61 -10.21
C VAL A 177 -3.50 -19.83 -11.50
N SER A 178 -2.26 -19.36 -11.70
CA SER A 178 -1.86 -18.64 -12.91
C SER A 178 -2.12 -19.46 -14.18
N ASN A 179 -1.77 -20.74 -14.16
CA ASN A 179 -2.01 -21.65 -15.28
C ASN A 179 -3.51 -21.91 -15.51
N ALA A 180 -4.31 -22.02 -14.44
CA ALA A 180 -5.77 -22.14 -14.56
C ALA A 180 -6.37 -20.92 -15.27
N ILE A 181 -5.99 -19.71 -14.87
CA ILE A 181 -6.48 -18.46 -15.45
C ILE A 181 -6.05 -18.33 -16.92
N LYS A 182 -4.76 -18.56 -17.23
CA LYS A 182 -4.24 -18.49 -18.60
C LYS A 182 -4.96 -19.45 -19.54
N ASN A 183 -5.08 -20.71 -19.13
CA ASN A 183 -5.61 -21.77 -19.98
C ASN A 183 -7.12 -21.71 -20.17
N CYS A 184 -7.87 -21.29 -19.14
CA CYS A 184 -9.33 -21.32 -19.19
C CYS A 184 -9.94 -19.97 -19.60
N LEU A 185 -9.28 -18.84 -19.27
CA LEU A 185 -9.78 -17.51 -19.61
C LEU A 185 -9.00 -16.83 -20.74
N GLY A 186 -7.93 -17.44 -21.24
CA GLY A 186 -7.17 -16.91 -22.38
C GLY A 186 -6.28 -15.71 -22.09
N TYR A 187 -5.96 -15.44 -20.82
CA TYR A 187 -5.05 -14.36 -20.47
C TYR A 187 -3.60 -14.72 -20.77
N HIS A 188 -2.85 -13.79 -21.38
CA HIS A 188 -1.43 -13.92 -21.66
C HIS A 188 -0.63 -12.90 -20.88
N TYR A 189 -0.02 -13.31 -19.79
CA TYR A 189 0.83 -12.46 -18.95
C TYR A 189 2.01 -13.24 -18.37
N ILE A 190 3.00 -12.52 -17.88
CA ILE A 190 4.11 -13.07 -17.11
C ILE A 190 3.97 -12.56 -15.68
N LEU A 191 3.96 -13.45 -14.68
CA LEU A 191 4.07 -13.08 -13.28
C LEU A 191 5.53 -12.66 -13.02
N THR A 192 5.74 -11.42 -12.60
CA THR A 192 7.07 -10.80 -12.53
C THR A 192 7.54 -10.53 -11.11
N ASP A 193 6.61 -10.44 -10.14
CA ASP A 193 6.96 -10.17 -8.77
C ASP A 193 5.87 -10.70 -7.82
N TYR A 194 6.28 -11.15 -6.63
CA TYR A 194 5.40 -11.63 -5.58
C TYR A 194 6.00 -11.33 -4.21
N LYS A 195 5.21 -10.73 -3.32
CA LYS A 195 5.55 -10.52 -1.92
C LYS A 195 4.31 -10.74 -1.07
N GLU A 196 4.50 -11.28 0.14
CA GLU A 196 3.45 -11.39 1.15
C GLU A 196 3.98 -11.00 2.53
N HIS A 197 3.09 -10.55 3.40
CA HIS A 197 3.38 -10.32 4.81
C HIS A 197 2.09 -10.35 5.64
N ALA A 198 2.24 -10.54 6.95
CA ALA A 198 1.15 -10.37 7.89
C ALA A 198 0.96 -8.88 8.20
N LYS A 199 -0.28 -8.38 8.19
CA LYS A 199 -0.59 -6.96 8.44
C LYS A 199 -0.30 -6.54 9.88
N GLU A 200 -0.50 -7.45 10.82
CA GLU A 200 -0.32 -7.24 12.25
C GLU A 200 0.42 -8.43 12.87
N VAL A 201 0.89 -8.28 14.08
CA VAL A 201 1.52 -9.38 14.82
C VAL A 201 0.43 -10.21 15.50
N GLY A 202 0.35 -11.51 15.18
CA GLY A 202 -0.60 -12.44 15.80
C GLY A 202 -1.15 -13.48 14.83
N SER A 203 -1.79 -14.51 15.38
CA SER A 203 -2.36 -15.61 14.59
C SER A 203 -3.62 -15.23 13.82
N ASN A 204 -4.27 -14.13 14.19
CA ASN A 204 -5.49 -13.60 13.55
C ASN A 204 -5.18 -12.43 12.59
N SER A 205 -3.90 -12.26 12.23
CA SER A 205 -3.49 -11.20 11.32
C SER A 205 -3.99 -11.48 9.91
N LEU A 206 -4.43 -10.43 9.22
CA LEU A 206 -4.70 -10.50 7.79
C LEU A 206 -3.40 -10.70 7.02
N ALA A 207 -3.43 -11.59 6.04
CA ALA A 207 -2.37 -11.76 5.06
C ALA A 207 -2.55 -10.73 3.93
N ILE A 208 -1.46 -10.04 3.62
CA ILE A 208 -1.40 -9.11 2.50
C ILE A 208 -0.46 -9.69 1.45
N SER A 209 -0.99 -9.90 0.25
CA SER A 209 -0.21 -10.38 -0.89
C SER A 209 -0.15 -9.32 -1.99
N TYR A 210 1.01 -9.17 -2.59
CA TYR A 210 1.26 -8.28 -3.72
C TYR A 210 1.70 -9.13 -4.91
N VAL A 211 1.03 -8.98 -6.03
CA VAL A 211 1.37 -9.68 -7.27
C VAL A 211 1.58 -8.66 -8.37
N SER A 212 2.66 -8.82 -9.12
CA SER A 212 2.90 -8.06 -10.34
C SER A 212 2.86 -8.97 -11.55
N ILE A 213 2.12 -8.54 -12.55
CA ILE A 213 2.10 -9.17 -13.87
C ILE A 213 2.60 -8.20 -14.93
N THR A 214 3.22 -8.75 -15.98
CA THR A 214 3.47 -8.01 -17.22
C THR A 214 2.54 -8.53 -18.30
N ILE A 215 1.68 -7.64 -18.81
CA ILE A 215 0.73 -7.90 -19.87
C ILE A 215 0.84 -6.79 -20.91
N ASN A 216 0.92 -7.15 -22.20
CA ASN A 216 1.11 -6.19 -23.31
C ASN A 216 2.30 -5.22 -23.11
N GLY A 217 3.37 -5.69 -22.46
CA GLY A 217 4.56 -4.89 -22.16
C GLY A 217 4.44 -3.92 -20.97
N LYS A 218 3.27 -3.84 -20.33
CA LYS A 218 3.04 -3.04 -19.11
C LYS A 218 3.14 -3.90 -17.86
N LYS A 219 3.82 -3.38 -16.82
CA LYS A 219 3.86 -3.96 -15.48
C LYS A 219 2.67 -3.44 -14.67
N ILE A 220 1.87 -4.33 -14.12
CA ILE A 220 0.65 -4.00 -13.36
C ILE A 220 0.67 -4.73 -12.03
N TRP A 221 0.39 -4.01 -10.95
CA TRP A 221 0.32 -4.55 -9.61
C TRP A 221 -1.13 -4.77 -9.16
N GLY A 222 -1.37 -5.85 -8.42
CA GLY A 222 -2.59 -6.11 -7.67
C GLY A 222 -2.27 -6.51 -6.24
N VAL A 223 -3.19 -6.27 -5.34
CA VAL A 223 -3.06 -6.55 -3.92
C VAL A 223 -4.25 -7.39 -3.46
N GLY A 224 -3.97 -8.39 -2.65
CA GLY A 224 -4.97 -9.21 -1.98
C GLY A 224 -4.85 -9.07 -0.47
N GLU A 225 -5.99 -8.96 0.20
CA GLU A 225 -6.11 -8.93 1.66
C GLU A 225 -7.12 -9.98 2.08
N ASP A 226 -6.71 -10.93 2.95
CA ASP A 226 -7.55 -12.01 3.44
C ASP A 226 -6.98 -12.60 4.74
N GLU A 227 -7.79 -13.31 5.51
CA GLU A 227 -7.31 -14.10 6.66
C GLU A 227 -6.47 -15.30 6.22
N ASP A 228 -6.75 -15.83 5.02
CA ASP A 228 -6.03 -16.94 4.43
C ASP A 228 -5.01 -16.48 3.38
N ILE A 229 -3.76 -16.94 3.52
CA ILE A 229 -2.62 -16.59 2.65
C ILE A 229 -2.88 -16.99 1.19
N ALA A 230 -3.46 -18.17 0.97
CA ALA A 230 -3.74 -18.63 -0.40
C ALA A 230 -4.83 -17.77 -1.04
N SER A 231 -5.89 -17.44 -0.30
CA SER A 231 -6.95 -16.54 -0.74
C SER A 231 -6.39 -15.15 -1.07
N SER A 232 -5.56 -14.57 -0.19
CA SER A 232 -4.95 -13.24 -0.43
C SER A 232 -4.09 -13.25 -1.70
N SER A 233 -3.32 -14.32 -1.94
CA SER A 233 -2.48 -14.46 -3.13
C SER A 233 -3.29 -14.58 -4.42
N ILE A 234 -4.38 -15.36 -4.39
CA ILE A 234 -5.30 -15.47 -5.54
C ILE A 234 -5.97 -14.14 -5.83
N LYS A 235 -6.48 -13.45 -4.79
CA LYS A 235 -7.09 -12.12 -4.90
C LYS A 235 -6.11 -11.08 -5.44
N ALA A 236 -4.83 -11.13 -5.03
CA ALA A 236 -3.80 -10.25 -5.56
C ALA A 236 -3.59 -10.44 -7.07
N LEU A 237 -3.52 -11.68 -7.53
CA LEU A 237 -3.37 -11.98 -8.95
C LEU A 237 -4.62 -11.54 -9.74
N LEU A 238 -5.81 -11.83 -9.25
CA LEU A 238 -7.06 -11.40 -9.89
C LEU A 238 -7.17 -9.87 -9.92
N SER A 239 -6.76 -9.18 -8.85
CA SER A 239 -6.73 -7.71 -8.82
C SER A 239 -5.81 -7.13 -9.89
N ALA A 240 -4.61 -7.72 -10.10
CA ALA A 240 -3.71 -7.30 -11.17
C ALA A 240 -4.32 -7.50 -12.56
N ILE A 241 -5.00 -8.63 -12.79
CA ILE A 241 -5.69 -8.93 -14.06
C ILE A 241 -6.88 -7.96 -14.26
N ASN A 242 -7.69 -7.74 -13.25
CA ASN A 242 -8.84 -6.84 -13.30
C ASN A 242 -8.41 -5.40 -13.61
N ARG A 243 -7.29 -4.94 -13.03
CA ARG A 243 -6.70 -3.65 -13.38
C ARG A 243 -6.26 -3.57 -14.84
N SER A 244 -5.67 -4.65 -15.38
CA SER A 244 -5.27 -4.69 -16.79
C SER A 244 -6.47 -4.54 -17.74
N ASN A 245 -7.62 -5.09 -17.38
CA ASN A 245 -8.86 -4.95 -18.16
C ASN A 245 -9.42 -3.52 -18.10
N LYS A 246 -9.35 -2.88 -16.92
CA LYS A 246 -9.78 -1.47 -16.75
C LYS A 246 -8.94 -0.52 -17.62
N GLU A 247 -7.61 -0.73 -17.66
CA GLU A 247 -6.71 0.08 -18.48
C GLU A 247 -6.88 -0.14 -20.00
N ALA A 248 -7.28 -1.33 -20.42
CA ALA A 248 -7.53 -1.63 -21.83
C ALA A 248 -8.85 -1.04 -22.38
N SER A 249 -9.74 -0.60 -21.46
CA SER A 249 -11.06 -0.06 -21.79
C SER A 249 -11.09 1.47 -21.83
N VAL A 250 -9.98 2.13 -21.52
CA VAL A 250 -9.75 3.58 -21.57
C VAL A 250 -8.88 3.92 -22.78
#